data_0931c9880fc25150cc2c761569d5f8d4
#
_entry.id   0931c9880fc25150cc2c761569d5f8d4
#
_cell.length_a   1.000
_cell.length_b   1.000
_cell.length_c   1.000
_cell.angle_alpha   90.00
_cell.angle_beta   90.00
_cell.angle_gamma   90.00
#
_symmetry.space_group_name_H-M   'P 1'
#
loop_
_entity.id
_entity.type
_entity.pdbx_description
1 polymer ?
#
loop_
_entity_poly.entity_id
_entity_poly.type
_entity_poly.pdbx_seq_one_letter_code
_entity_poly.pdbx_strand_id
1 'polypeptide(L)'
;MKKSVYWILAIIITLALSVYQRMTGPTYPKKINVELNGQNYKVKLPRSGVQHDEIVTLEGVPSDAKPQIHYRRYPTSDDYATADFEWTDTEWQATLPVQPVGGKLQYYITVDGKDYPVDEPPIMRFRNDVPASILVPHILLMFAAMLFAVYTFLLVITRKAYKKWLWITVGTLFVGGFILGPLVQHTAFGPWWAGFPYGTDLTDNKTLISFLFFLAALATLKWKYNKWVVCLAVLMMITVFTIPHSAYGSEYDYTTQQLKR
;
A
#
# COMPACT_ATOMS: atom_id res chain seq x y z
N MET A 1 -9.91 21.85 -26.56
CA MET A 1 -10.26 21.76 -25.13
C MET A 1 -9.59 22.89 -24.36
N LYS A 2 -10.27 23.47 -23.35
CA LYS A 2 -9.70 24.48 -22.42
C LYS A 2 -8.68 23.81 -21.49
N LYS A 3 -7.65 24.54 -21.04
CA LYS A 3 -6.62 24.02 -20.14
C LYS A 3 -7.20 23.40 -18.86
N SER A 4 -8.29 23.94 -18.34
CA SER A 4 -9.01 23.43 -17.17
C SER A 4 -9.51 22.00 -17.34
N VAL A 5 -9.94 21.62 -18.55
CA VAL A 5 -10.44 20.25 -18.81
C VAL A 5 -9.32 19.20 -18.65
N TYR A 6 -8.10 19.52 -19.10
CA TYR A 6 -6.95 18.61 -18.92
C TYR A 6 -6.61 18.39 -17.44
N TRP A 7 -6.67 19.46 -16.62
CA TRP A 7 -6.47 19.37 -15.18
C TRP A 7 -7.55 18.54 -14.51
N ILE A 8 -8.81 18.78 -14.83
CA ILE A 8 -9.93 18.01 -14.26
C ILE A 8 -9.77 16.52 -14.60
N LEU A 9 -9.49 16.19 -15.87
CA LEU A 9 -9.28 14.79 -16.28
C LEU A 9 -8.07 14.17 -15.58
N ALA A 10 -6.95 14.90 -15.49
CA ALA A 10 -5.76 14.39 -14.80
C ALA A 10 -6.03 14.13 -13.31
N ILE A 11 -6.75 15.01 -12.63
CA ILE A 11 -7.16 14.84 -11.23
C ILE A 11 -8.06 13.61 -11.08
N ILE A 12 -9.09 13.47 -11.90
CA ILE A 12 -10.04 12.34 -11.84
C ILE A 12 -9.29 11.01 -12.06
N ILE A 13 -8.44 10.93 -13.07
CA ILE A 13 -7.67 9.71 -13.38
C ILE A 13 -6.72 9.38 -12.22
N THR A 14 -5.98 10.38 -11.71
CA THR A 14 -5.05 10.17 -10.59
C THR A 14 -5.76 9.71 -9.33
N LEU A 15 -6.90 10.33 -8.98
CA LEU A 15 -7.69 9.91 -7.83
C LEU A 15 -8.24 8.49 -8.01
N ALA A 16 -8.76 8.15 -9.18
CA ALA A 16 -9.26 6.81 -9.47
C ALA A 16 -8.16 5.74 -9.31
N LEU A 17 -6.97 5.99 -9.87
CA LEU A 17 -5.81 5.09 -9.73
C LEU A 17 -5.36 4.96 -8.27
N SER A 18 -5.35 6.06 -7.52
CA SER A 18 -4.93 6.07 -6.12
C SER A 18 -5.92 5.33 -5.22
N VAL A 19 -7.22 5.53 -5.44
CA VAL A 19 -8.28 4.79 -4.72
C VAL A 19 -8.20 3.30 -5.04
N TYR A 20 -8.07 2.96 -6.32
CA TYR A 20 -7.90 1.56 -6.74
C TYR A 20 -6.71 0.90 -6.05
N GLN A 21 -5.52 1.54 -6.11
CA GLN A 21 -4.31 1.03 -5.48
C GLN A 21 -4.47 0.86 -3.95
N ARG A 22 -5.14 1.81 -3.29
CA ARG A 22 -5.38 1.74 -1.85
C ARG A 22 -6.32 0.60 -1.48
N MET A 23 -7.42 0.44 -2.21
CA MET A 23 -8.45 -0.56 -1.91
C MET A 23 -8.01 -2.00 -2.22
N THR A 24 -7.14 -2.18 -3.21
CA THR A 24 -6.61 -3.51 -3.59
C THR A 24 -5.33 -3.88 -2.84
N GLY A 25 -4.79 -2.95 -2.02
CA GLY A 25 -3.54 -3.16 -1.29
C GLY A 25 -3.65 -4.17 -0.15
N PRO A 26 -2.53 -4.90 0.15
CA PRO A 26 -2.50 -5.92 1.20
C PRO A 26 -2.65 -5.35 2.61
N THR A 27 -2.49 -4.03 2.78
CA THR A 27 -2.67 -3.33 4.07
C THR A 27 -4.05 -2.70 4.23
N TYR A 28 -4.92 -2.84 3.21
CA TYR A 28 -6.31 -2.38 3.34
C TYR A 28 -7.08 -3.36 4.23
N PRO A 29 -7.84 -2.90 5.25
CA PRO A 29 -8.57 -3.79 6.14
C PRO A 29 -9.49 -4.74 5.39
N LYS A 30 -9.52 -6.02 5.78
CA LYS A 30 -10.45 -6.99 5.22
C LYS A 30 -11.82 -6.76 5.83
N LYS A 31 -12.80 -6.49 5.00
CA LYS A 31 -14.20 -6.35 5.41
C LYS A 31 -14.87 -7.71 5.37
N ILE A 32 -15.49 -8.10 6.45
CA ILE A 32 -16.25 -9.36 6.58
C ILE A 32 -17.65 -9.09 7.07
N ASN A 33 -18.55 -10.03 6.81
CA ASN A 33 -19.88 -10.05 7.41
C ASN A 33 -19.91 -11.22 8.40
N VAL A 34 -20.15 -10.90 9.67
CA VAL A 34 -20.38 -11.89 10.74
C VAL A 34 -21.86 -12.09 10.88
N GLU A 35 -22.34 -13.33 10.71
CA GLU A 35 -23.74 -13.70 10.89
C GLU A 35 -23.96 -14.19 12.33
N LEU A 36 -24.82 -13.53 13.08
CA LEU A 36 -25.22 -13.92 14.41
C LEU A 36 -26.73 -13.70 14.60
N ASN A 37 -27.46 -14.73 15.08
CA ASN A 37 -28.89 -14.69 15.32
C ASN A 37 -29.72 -14.23 14.08
N GLY A 38 -29.26 -14.60 12.84
CA GLY A 38 -29.90 -14.20 11.59
C GLY A 38 -29.65 -12.75 11.16
N GLN A 39 -28.80 -12.03 11.87
CA GLN A 39 -28.37 -10.67 11.52
C GLN A 39 -26.92 -10.65 11.03
N ASN A 40 -26.60 -9.73 10.10
CA ASN A 40 -25.26 -9.56 9.55
C ASN A 40 -24.59 -8.30 10.12
N TYR A 41 -23.44 -8.49 10.73
CA TYR A 41 -22.60 -7.44 11.30
C TYR A 41 -21.37 -7.21 10.44
N LYS A 42 -21.16 -5.96 9.99
CA LYS A 42 -19.99 -5.61 9.15
C LYS A 42 -18.80 -5.30 10.03
N VAL A 43 -17.80 -6.15 9.97
CA VAL A 43 -16.55 -6.03 10.74
C VAL A 43 -15.39 -5.72 9.80
N LYS A 44 -14.42 -4.95 10.29
CA LYS A 44 -13.18 -4.61 9.59
C LYS A 44 -12.01 -5.26 10.33
N LEU A 45 -11.33 -6.19 9.69
CA LEU A 45 -10.14 -6.83 10.22
C LEU A 45 -8.88 -6.08 9.75
N PRO A 46 -8.07 -5.49 10.64
CA PRO A 46 -6.87 -4.74 10.27
C PRO A 46 -5.81 -5.66 9.66
N ARG A 47 -5.00 -5.10 8.71
CA ARG A 47 -3.94 -5.83 8.01
C ARG A 47 -2.58 -5.13 8.09
N SER A 48 -2.46 -4.12 8.94
CA SER A 48 -1.21 -3.39 9.19
C SER A 48 -1.11 -3.07 10.67
N GLY A 49 0.01 -3.43 11.27
CA GLY A 49 0.34 -3.13 12.65
C GLY A 49 1.63 -2.30 12.74
N VAL A 50 1.85 -1.69 13.89
CA VAL A 50 3.08 -0.98 14.23
C VAL A 50 3.81 -1.69 15.39
N GLN A 51 4.84 -1.08 15.98
CA GLN A 51 5.69 -1.73 16.97
C GLN A 51 5.07 -1.69 18.41
N HIS A 52 3.82 -2.07 18.49
CA HIS A 52 3.11 -2.37 19.74
C HIS A 52 2.06 -3.44 19.46
N ASP A 53 1.48 -3.99 20.50
CA ASP A 53 0.37 -4.93 20.38
C ASP A 53 -0.81 -4.26 19.69
N GLU A 54 -1.42 -4.95 18.74
CA GLU A 54 -2.49 -4.38 17.93
C GLU A 54 -3.86 -4.85 18.41
N ILE A 55 -4.78 -3.89 18.57
CA ILE A 55 -6.14 -4.17 19.00
C ILE A 55 -7.03 -4.43 17.80
N VAL A 56 -7.68 -5.59 17.80
CA VAL A 56 -8.74 -5.94 16.84
C VAL A 56 -10.08 -5.68 17.49
N THR A 57 -10.91 -4.84 16.86
CA THR A 57 -12.23 -4.46 17.39
C THR A 57 -13.36 -5.04 16.57
N LEU A 58 -14.43 -5.46 17.23
CA LEU A 58 -15.68 -5.91 16.58
C LEU A 58 -16.80 -4.96 16.97
N GLU A 59 -16.88 -3.84 16.25
CA GLU A 59 -17.93 -2.83 16.45
C GLU A 59 -19.32 -3.38 16.08
N GLY A 60 -20.30 -3.11 16.90
CA GLY A 60 -21.72 -3.44 16.65
C GLY A 60 -22.09 -4.92 16.83
N VAL A 61 -21.14 -5.80 17.14
CA VAL A 61 -21.41 -7.20 17.49
C VAL A 61 -21.98 -7.25 18.91
N PRO A 62 -23.11 -7.96 19.16
CA PRO A 62 -23.78 -8.00 20.47
C PRO A 62 -22.87 -8.51 21.60
N SER A 63 -23.11 -8.04 22.82
CA SER A 63 -22.31 -8.39 24.02
C SER A 63 -22.43 -9.86 24.47
N ASP A 64 -23.37 -10.62 23.95
CA ASP A 64 -23.57 -12.05 24.22
C ASP A 64 -22.84 -12.98 23.24
N ALA A 65 -22.15 -12.43 22.22
CA ALA A 65 -21.54 -13.16 21.11
C ALA A 65 -20.32 -14.01 21.48
N LYS A 66 -19.58 -13.68 22.55
CA LYS A 66 -18.36 -14.37 23.02
C LYS A 66 -17.38 -14.75 21.89
N PRO A 67 -16.89 -13.79 21.11
CA PRO A 67 -15.96 -14.07 20.01
C PRO A 67 -14.58 -14.48 20.51
N GLN A 68 -13.85 -15.26 19.70
CA GLN A 68 -12.45 -15.61 19.92
C GLN A 68 -11.62 -15.20 18.71
N ILE A 69 -10.34 -14.91 18.91
CA ILE A 69 -9.37 -14.65 17.86
C ILE A 69 -8.32 -15.74 17.85
N HIS A 70 -8.02 -16.25 16.66
CA HIS A 70 -7.00 -17.28 16.43
C HIS A 70 -5.92 -16.68 15.55
N TYR A 71 -4.66 -16.79 15.97
CA TYR A 71 -3.53 -16.17 15.23
C TYR A 71 -2.28 -17.04 15.27
N ARG A 72 -1.45 -16.90 14.23
CA ARG A 72 -0.13 -17.54 14.15
C ARG A 72 0.85 -16.66 13.39
N ARG A 73 2.15 -16.90 13.56
CA ARG A 73 3.17 -16.27 12.72
C ARG A 73 3.02 -16.72 11.26
N TYR A 74 3.33 -15.83 10.33
CA TYR A 74 3.19 -16.12 8.90
C TYR A 74 4.41 -15.58 8.12
N PRO A 75 4.97 -16.39 7.15
CA PRO A 75 4.64 -17.79 6.88
C PRO A 75 5.40 -18.73 7.83
N THR A 76 4.70 -19.54 8.57
CA THR A 76 5.27 -20.60 9.41
C THR A 76 4.31 -21.79 9.46
N SER A 77 4.76 -22.91 10.03
CA SER A 77 3.92 -24.07 10.34
C SER A 77 3.41 -24.07 11.77
N ASP A 78 3.43 -22.93 12.46
CA ASP A 78 2.96 -22.82 13.84
C ASP A 78 1.47 -23.16 13.93
N ASP A 79 1.07 -23.78 15.02
CA ASP A 79 -0.33 -23.91 15.39
C ASP A 79 -0.93 -22.54 15.73
N TYR A 80 -2.24 -22.42 15.59
CA TYR A 80 -2.94 -21.18 15.97
C TYR A 80 -3.03 -21.08 17.50
N ALA A 81 -2.53 -19.99 18.03
CA ALA A 81 -2.84 -19.56 19.39
C ALA A 81 -4.25 -18.93 19.43
N THR A 82 -4.95 -19.09 20.52
CA THR A 82 -6.30 -18.57 20.73
C THR A 82 -6.29 -17.55 21.87
N ALA A 83 -7.02 -16.44 21.67
CA ALA A 83 -7.32 -15.48 22.72
C ALA A 83 -8.81 -15.12 22.67
N ASP A 84 -9.37 -14.82 23.84
CA ASP A 84 -10.75 -14.33 23.95
C ASP A 84 -10.82 -12.84 23.69
N PHE A 85 -11.95 -12.37 23.14
CA PHE A 85 -12.23 -10.95 23.11
C PHE A 85 -12.82 -10.51 24.48
N GLU A 86 -12.45 -9.32 24.89
CA GLU A 86 -12.99 -8.64 26.06
C GLU A 86 -14.04 -7.62 25.64
N TRP A 87 -15.17 -7.59 26.34
CA TRP A 87 -16.23 -6.61 26.11
C TRP A 87 -15.88 -5.29 26.81
N THR A 88 -15.80 -4.22 26.02
CA THR A 88 -15.64 -2.86 26.54
C THR A 88 -16.96 -2.15 26.37
N ASP A 89 -17.74 -1.87 27.33
CA ASP A 89 -19.06 -1.21 27.31
C ASP A 89 -19.73 -0.98 25.93
N THR A 90 -18.97 -0.91 24.83
CA THR A 90 -19.44 -0.57 23.46
C THR A 90 -19.04 -1.57 22.38
N GLU A 91 -17.95 -2.33 22.53
CA GLU A 91 -17.41 -3.21 21.49
C GLU A 91 -16.55 -4.34 22.07
N TRP A 92 -16.33 -5.38 21.29
CA TRP A 92 -15.39 -6.44 21.59
C TRP A 92 -13.98 -6.05 21.15
N GLN A 93 -12.99 -6.28 22.02
CA GLN A 93 -11.58 -6.02 21.74
C GLN A 93 -10.73 -7.25 22.04
N ALA A 94 -9.80 -7.58 21.14
CA ALA A 94 -8.77 -8.59 21.37
C ALA A 94 -7.41 -8.04 20.94
N THR A 95 -6.37 -8.50 21.61
CA THR A 95 -5.01 -8.05 21.38
C THR A 95 -4.22 -9.08 20.57
N LEU A 96 -3.61 -8.65 19.46
CA LEU A 96 -2.63 -9.42 18.71
C LEU A 96 -1.22 -9.00 19.12
N PRO A 97 -0.32 -9.95 19.46
CA PRO A 97 1.02 -9.62 19.94
C PRO A 97 1.87 -9.00 18.82
N VAL A 98 2.63 -7.97 19.18
CA VAL A 98 3.59 -7.31 18.30
C VAL A 98 4.56 -8.31 17.66
N GLN A 99 4.92 -8.07 16.41
CA GLN A 99 5.92 -8.86 15.70
C GLN A 99 7.14 -8.00 15.35
N PRO A 100 8.31 -8.62 15.11
CA PRO A 100 9.46 -7.91 14.57
C PRO A 100 9.11 -7.15 13.30
N VAL A 101 9.88 -6.11 12.98
CA VAL A 101 9.68 -5.31 11.76
C VAL A 101 9.69 -6.20 10.51
N GLY A 102 8.65 -6.10 9.68
CA GLY A 102 8.42 -6.99 8.54
C GLY A 102 7.78 -8.33 8.90
N GLY A 103 7.63 -8.63 10.20
CA GLY A 103 6.91 -9.81 10.67
C GLY A 103 5.43 -9.75 10.37
N LYS A 104 4.80 -10.90 10.30
CA LYS A 104 3.40 -11.05 9.94
C LYS A 104 2.68 -12.01 10.88
N LEU A 105 1.40 -11.70 11.16
CA LEU A 105 0.44 -12.63 11.75
C LEU A 105 -0.66 -12.95 10.76
N GLN A 106 -0.98 -14.22 10.61
CA GLN A 106 -2.21 -14.67 9.97
C GLN A 106 -3.23 -14.93 11.08
N TYR A 107 -4.46 -14.44 10.93
CA TYR A 107 -5.47 -14.59 11.97
C TYR A 107 -6.89 -14.69 11.41
N TYR A 108 -7.79 -15.25 12.21
CA TYR A 108 -9.22 -15.27 11.95
C TYR A 108 -9.96 -15.16 13.28
N ILE A 109 -11.27 -14.93 13.23
CA ILE A 109 -12.11 -14.85 14.41
C ILE A 109 -13.18 -15.95 14.36
N THR A 110 -13.53 -16.49 15.51
CA THR A 110 -14.67 -17.41 15.67
C THR A 110 -15.78 -16.69 16.43
N VAL A 111 -16.98 -16.72 15.89
CA VAL A 111 -18.18 -16.17 16.55
C VAL A 111 -19.28 -17.21 16.46
N ASP A 112 -19.87 -17.59 17.58
CA ASP A 112 -20.91 -18.63 17.66
C ASP A 112 -20.49 -19.95 16.96
N GLY A 113 -19.22 -20.35 17.16
CA GLY A 113 -18.65 -21.57 16.58
C GLY A 113 -18.42 -21.55 15.07
N LYS A 114 -18.56 -20.39 14.41
CA LYS A 114 -18.26 -20.19 13.00
C LYS A 114 -17.00 -19.33 12.81
N ASP A 115 -16.12 -19.76 11.89
CA ASP A 115 -14.89 -19.06 11.58
C ASP A 115 -15.11 -17.96 10.53
N TYR A 116 -14.49 -16.79 10.73
CA TYR A 116 -14.54 -15.65 9.83
C TYR A 116 -13.13 -15.04 9.61
N PRO A 117 -12.76 -14.74 8.37
CA PRO A 117 -13.50 -15.03 7.14
C PRO A 117 -13.52 -16.54 6.85
N VAL A 118 -14.55 -17.00 6.18
CA VAL A 118 -14.72 -18.39 5.76
C VAL A 118 -13.70 -18.79 4.68
N ASP A 119 -13.26 -17.80 3.88
CA ASP A 119 -12.31 -18.00 2.78
C ASP A 119 -10.85 -17.94 3.24
N GLU A 120 -10.21 -16.81 3.10
CA GLU A 120 -8.79 -16.62 3.36
C GLU A 120 -8.57 -15.74 4.60
N PRO A 121 -7.88 -16.23 5.65
CA PRO A 121 -7.54 -15.43 6.82
C PRO A 121 -6.69 -14.22 6.46
N PRO A 122 -6.99 -13.02 7.00
CA PRO A 122 -6.17 -11.84 6.77
C PRO A 122 -4.77 -11.99 7.36
N ILE A 123 -3.82 -11.34 6.70
CA ILE A 123 -2.44 -11.26 7.17
C ILE A 123 -2.19 -9.82 7.63
N MET A 124 -1.81 -9.64 8.88
CA MET A 124 -1.35 -8.38 9.46
C MET A 124 0.17 -8.29 9.35
N ARG A 125 0.69 -7.20 8.78
CA ARG A 125 2.13 -6.95 8.66
C ARG A 125 2.54 -5.83 9.60
N PHE A 126 3.62 -6.05 10.34
CA PHE A 126 4.18 -5.09 11.30
C PHE A 126 5.31 -4.27 10.70
N ARG A 127 5.37 -3.00 11.05
CA ARG A 127 6.41 -2.05 10.64
C ARG A 127 6.67 -1.05 11.76
N ASN A 128 7.76 -0.31 11.68
CA ASN A 128 7.92 0.87 12.54
C ASN A 128 6.93 1.97 12.15
N ASP A 129 6.62 2.83 13.09
CA ASP A 129 5.86 4.03 12.79
C ASP A 129 6.71 5.03 12.00
N VAL A 130 6.11 5.66 10.99
CA VAL A 130 6.78 6.65 10.14
C VAL A 130 6.25 8.02 10.50
N PRO A 131 7.10 8.96 10.95
CA PRO A 131 6.67 10.31 11.30
C PRO A 131 5.92 10.99 10.14
N ALA A 132 4.82 11.66 10.48
CA ALA A 132 4.01 12.37 9.50
C ALA A 132 4.81 13.42 8.70
N SER A 133 5.85 14.00 9.30
CA SER A 133 6.77 14.96 8.65
C SER A 133 7.54 14.36 7.46
N ILE A 134 7.71 13.03 7.42
CA ILE A 134 8.34 12.31 6.30
C ILE A 134 7.25 11.71 5.39
N LEU A 135 6.26 11.06 5.98
CA LEU A 135 5.25 10.32 5.25
C LEU A 135 4.34 11.23 4.41
N VAL A 136 3.86 12.35 4.97
CA VAL A 136 2.93 13.24 4.28
C VAL A 136 3.58 13.91 3.05
N PRO A 137 4.79 14.51 3.13
CA PRO A 137 5.47 15.04 1.95
C PRO A 137 5.75 13.97 0.88
N HIS A 138 6.15 12.75 1.29
CA HIS A 138 6.34 11.63 0.36
C HIS A 138 5.05 11.33 -0.42
N ILE A 139 3.95 11.14 0.28
CA ILE A 139 2.65 10.85 -0.34
C ILE A 139 2.23 11.96 -1.29
N LEU A 140 2.32 13.23 -0.87
CA LEU A 140 1.94 14.38 -1.69
C LEU A 140 2.78 14.48 -2.97
N LEU A 141 4.11 14.25 -2.89
CA LEU A 141 4.97 14.30 -4.06
C LEU A 141 4.73 13.13 -5.02
N MET A 142 4.45 11.93 -4.50
CA MET A 142 4.11 10.78 -5.35
C MET A 142 2.77 10.97 -6.07
N PHE A 143 1.76 11.53 -5.39
CA PHE A 143 0.50 11.93 -6.03
C PHE A 143 0.71 13.04 -7.07
N ALA A 144 1.52 14.06 -6.77
CA ALA A 144 1.86 15.11 -7.70
C ALA A 144 2.60 14.56 -8.94
N ALA A 145 3.55 13.63 -8.75
CA ALA A 145 4.24 12.96 -9.85
C ALA A 145 3.26 12.22 -10.78
N MET A 146 2.32 11.46 -10.22
CA MET A 146 1.28 10.78 -10.99
C MET A 146 0.36 11.77 -11.71
N LEU A 147 -0.09 12.82 -11.02
CA LEU A 147 -0.93 13.88 -11.59
C LEU A 147 -0.24 14.56 -12.77
N PHE A 148 1.01 14.95 -12.61
CA PHE A 148 1.77 15.61 -13.67
C PHE A 148 2.12 14.65 -14.83
N ALA A 149 2.32 13.37 -14.54
CA ALA A 149 2.50 12.35 -15.58
C ALA A 149 1.24 12.22 -16.45
N VAL A 150 0.07 12.06 -15.83
CA VAL A 150 -1.22 11.98 -16.53
C VAL A 150 -1.50 13.27 -17.30
N TYR A 151 -1.26 14.43 -16.68
CA TYR A 151 -1.41 15.71 -17.37
C TYR A 151 -0.48 15.84 -18.57
N THR A 152 0.78 15.43 -18.43
CA THR A 152 1.75 15.39 -19.53
C THR A 152 1.28 14.49 -20.67
N PHE A 153 0.76 13.31 -20.37
CA PHE A 153 0.18 12.41 -21.36
C PHE A 153 -0.96 13.05 -22.14
N LEU A 154 -1.92 13.69 -21.45
CA LEU A 154 -3.04 14.38 -22.08
C LEU A 154 -2.57 15.51 -23.02
N LEU A 155 -1.51 16.24 -22.64
CA LEU A 155 -0.91 17.26 -23.52
C LEU A 155 -0.25 16.64 -24.74
N VAL A 156 0.45 15.51 -24.59
CA VAL A 156 1.12 14.83 -25.71
C VAL A 156 0.11 14.33 -26.74
N ILE A 157 -0.94 13.63 -26.33
CA ILE A 157 -1.94 13.06 -27.25
C ILE A 157 -2.76 14.15 -27.95
N THR A 158 -2.91 15.32 -27.31
CA THR A 158 -3.59 16.48 -27.89
C THR A 158 -2.65 17.46 -28.59
N ARG A 159 -1.39 17.07 -28.81
CA ARG A 159 -0.37 17.85 -29.53
C ARG A 159 -0.09 19.24 -28.91
N LYS A 160 -0.21 19.37 -27.60
CA LYS A 160 0.10 20.61 -26.85
C LYS A 160 1.53 20.61 -26.33
N ALA A 161 2.00 21.75 -25.82
CA ALA A 161 3.33 21.88 -25.21
C ALA A 161 3.40 21.13 -23.87
N TYR A 162 4.20 20.08 -23.82
CA TYR A 162 4.30 19.16 -22.68
C TYR A 162 5.70 19.13 -21.99
N LYS A 163 6.76 19.61 -22.67
CA LYS A 163 8.14 19.44 -22.19
C LYS A 163 8.36 19.99 -20.77
N LYS A 164 7.76 21.14 -20.43
CA LYS A 164 7.84 21.71 -19.08
C LYS A 164 7.26 20.74 -18.05
N TRP A 165 6.11 20.13 -18.34
CA TRP A 165 5.42 19.22 -17.44
C TRP A 165 6.15 17.89 -17.31
N LEU A 166 6.82 17.42 -18.35
CA LEU A 166 7.73 16.27 -18.27
C LEU A 166 8.85 16.51 -17.26
N TRP A 167 9.52 17.68 -17.28
CA TRP A 167 10.53 18.03 -16.29
C TRP A 167 9.97 18.09 -14.87
N ILE A 168 8.78 18.67 -14.68
CA ILE A 168 8.12 18.72 -13.38
C ILE A 168 7.78 17.30 -12.89
N THR A 169 7.28 16.43 -13.77
CA THR A 169 7.01 15.02 -13.44
C THR A 169 8.28 14.32 -12.94
N VAL A 170 9.37 14.44 -13.68
CA VAL A 170 10.65 13.81 -13.30
C VAL A 170 11.18 14.36 -11.99
N GLY A 171 11.13 15.68 -11.80
CA GLY A 171 11.57 16.32 -10.55
C GLY A 171 10.75 15.86 -9.33
N THR A 172 9.42 15.83 -9.45
CA THR A 172 8.54 15.36 -8.36
C THR A 172 8.70 13.87 -8.07
N LEU A 173 8.86 13.05 -9.13
CA LEU A 173 9.12 11.61 -8.97
C LEU A 173 10.49 11.36 -8.34
N PHE A 174 11.52 12.13 -8.71
CA PHE A 174 12.86 12.02 -8.11
C PHE A 174 12.82 12.36 -6.61
N VAL A 175 12.28 13.51 -6.23
CA VAL A 175 12.23 13.93 -4.82
C VAL A 175 11.33 12.99 -4.01
N GLY A 176 10.13 12.67 -4.52
CA GLY A 176 9.20 11.77 -3.86
C GLY A 176 9.71 10.34 -3.76
N GLY A 177 10.22 9.80 -4.88
CA GLY A 177 10.57 8.39 -5.00
C GLY A 177 12.00 8.02 -4.58
N PHE A 178 13.00 8.92 -4.78
CA PHE A 178 14.42 8.62 -4.53
C PHE A 178 15.06 9.40 -3.38
N ILE A 179 14.36 10.39 -2.82
CA ILE A 179 14.78 11.08 -1.60
C ILE A 179 13.87 10.67 -0.45
N LEU A 180 12.57 10.97 -0.56
CA LEU A 180 11.63 10.68 0.53
C LEU A 180 11.24 9.20 0.60
N GLY A 181 11.17 8.48 -0.53
CA GLY A 181 10.91 7.04 -0.56
C GLY A 181 11.89 6.24 0.28
N PRO A 182 13.21 6.37 0.08
CA PRO A 182 14.22 5.73 0.92
C PRO A 182 14.13 6.13 2.41
N LEU A 183 13.78 7.37 2.72
CA LEU A 183 13.55 7.80 4.11
C LEU A 183 12.37 7.08 4.74
N VAL A 184 11.25 6.94 4.02
CA VAL A 184 10.08 6.17 4.46
C VAL A 184 10.44 4.70 4.63
N GLN A 185 11.14 4.09 3.66
CA GLN A 185 11.58 2.70 3.71
C GLN A 185 12.50 2.44 4.90
N HIS A 186 13.50 3.31 5.10
CA HIS A 186 14.44 3.20 6.22
C HIS A 186 13.73 3.31 7.56
N THR A 187 12.85 4.29 7.72
CA THR A 187 12.11 4.49 8.96
C THR A 187 11.16 3.33 9.24
N ALA A 188 10.47 2.83 8.20
CA ALA A 188 9.50 1.75 8.35
C ALA A 188 10.13 0.37 8.57
N PHE A 189 11.27 0.08 7.90
CA PHE A 189 11.82 -1.28 7.82
C PHE A 189 13.34 -1.39 8.07
N GLY A 190 14.08 -0.27 8.16
CA GLY A 190 15.53 -0.23 8.40
C GLY A 190 16.38 -0.06 7.13
N PRO A 191 16.22 -0.84 6.06
CA PRO A 191 16.96 -0.60 4.82
C PRO A 191 16.57 0.70 4.15
N TRP A 192 17.54 1.43 3.54
CA TRP A 192 17.27 2.62 2.73
C TRP A 192 16.64 2.28 1.38
N TRP A 193 16.97 1.11 0.84
CA TRP A 193 16.49 0.62 -0.44
C TRP A 193 16.44 -0.91 -0.41
N ALA A 194 15.35 -1.49 -0.82
CA ALA A 194 15.13 -2.92 -0.85
C ALA A 194 14.81 -3.47 -2.27
N GLY A 195 14.84 -2.60 -3.28
CA GLY A 195 14.71 -2.96 -4.68
C GLY A 195 16.06 -3.32 -5.32
N PHE A 196 16.04 -3.60 -6.64
CA PHE A 196 17.25 -3.88 -7.42
C PHE A 196 18.29 -2.75 -7.26
N PRO A 197 19.61 -3.04 -7.10
CA PRO A 197 20.23 -4.37 -7.12
C PRO A 197 20.28 -5.09 -5.77
N TYR A 198 19.78 -4.50 -4.68
CA TYR A 198 19.95 -5.00 -3.32
C TYR A 198 18.86 -5.96 -2.85
N GLY A 199 17.76 -6.02 -3.58
CA GLY A 199 16.62 -6.87 -3.23
C GLY A 199 15.51 -6.85 -4.29
N THR A 200 14.37 -7.42 -3.92
CA THR A 200 13.24 -7.64 -4.82
C THR A 200 11.98 -6.86 -4.41
N ASP A 201 12.10 -5.91 -3.48
CA ASP A 201 10.95 -5.12 -3.04
C ASP A 201 10.26 -4.44 -4.23
N LEU A 202 9.00 -4.79 -4.41
CA LEU A 202 8.24 -4.37 -5.57
C LEU A 202 7.98 -2.86 -5.58
N THR A 203 7.87 -2.23 -4.41
CA THR A 203 7.61 -0.79 -4.31
C THR A 203 8.78 0.03 -4.82
N ASP A 204 9.99 -0.34 -4.41
CA ASP A 204 11.21 0.31 -4.87
C ASP A 204 11.44 0.05 -6.36
N ASN A 205 11.25 -1.21 -6.81
CA ASN A 205 11.41 -1.57 -8.21
C ASN A 205 10.43 -0.85 -9.14
N LYS A 206 9.17 -0.65 -8.72
CA LYS A 206 8.18 0.15 -9.48
C LYS A 206 8.64 1.59 -9.66
N THR A 207 9.16 2.17 -8.60
CA THR A 207 9.68 3.54 -8.61
C THR A 207 10.88 3.65 -9.54
N LEU A 208 11.82 2.70 -9.48
CA LEU A 208 12.99 2.64 -10.34
C LEU A 208 12.59 2.50 -11.82
N ILE A 209 11.73 1.55 -12.15
CA ILE A 209 11.27 1.33 -13.53
C ILE A 209 10.61 2.60 -14.07
N SER A 210 9.68 3.18 -13.32
CA SER A 210 9.00 4.41 -13.74
C SER A 210 10.01 5.53 -14.01
N PHE A 211 10.96 5.71 -13.11
CA PHE A 211 11.97 6.77 -13.25
C PHE A 211 12.86 6.57 -14.46
N LEU A 212 13.31 5.35 -14.74
CA LEU A 212 14.14 5.04 -15.92
C LEU A 212 13.41 5.35 -17.23
N PHE A 213 12.11 5.02 -17.33
CA PHE A 213 11.31 5.38 -18.50
C PHE A 213 11.16 6.90 -18.67
N PHE A 214 10.98 7.64 -17.58
CA PHE A 214 10.92 9.10 -17.62
C PHE A 214 12.29 9.75 -17.93
N LEU A 215 13.40 9.17 -17.47
CA LEU A 215 14.74 9.60 -17.89
C LEU A 215 14.94 9.39 -19.39
N ALA A 216 14.53 8.25 -19.94
CA ALA A 216 14.56 8.01 -21.38
C ALA A 216 13.70 9.03 -22.15
N ALA A 217 12.52 9.41 -21.60
CA ALA A 217 11.70 10.45 -22.17
C ALA A 217 12.40 11.82 -22.18
N LEU A 218 13.15 12.16 -21.12
CA LEU A 218 13.97 13.39 -21.09
C LEU A 218 15.15 13.32 -22.06
N ALA A 219 15.89 12.21 -22.09
CA ALA A 219 17.05 12.03 -22.98
C ALA A 219 16.66 12.18 -24.47
N THR A 220 15.45 11.79 -24.81
CA THR A 220 14.93 11.85 -26.18
C THR A 220 14.21 13.15 -26.54
N LEU A 221 14.24 14.20 -25.71
CA LEU A 221 13.51 15.47 -25.91
C LEU A 221 13.72 16.14 -27.28
N LYS A 222 14.89 15.94 -27.92
CA LYS A 222 15.21 16.47 -29.25
C LYS A 222 14.81 15.50 -30.38
N TRP A 223 14.42 14.29 -30.08
CA TRP A 223 14.09 13.27 -31.05
C TRP A 223 12.65 13.45 -31.58
N LYS A 224 12.45 13.24 -32.87
CA LYS A 224 11.13 13.39 -33.50
C LYS A 224 10.05 12.46 -32.92
N TYR A 225 10.46 11.31 -32.38
CA TYR A 225 9.57 10.32 -31.78
C TYR A 225 9.41 10.46 -30.26
N ASN A 226 9.96 11.50 -29.64
CA ASN A 226 9.89 11.71 -28.20
C ASN A 226 8.48 11.58 -27.61
N LYS A 227 7.44 12.01 -28.36
CA LYS A 227 6.03 11.87 -27.91
C LYS A 227 5.67 10.42 -27.59
N TRP A 228 6.13 9.46 -28.36
CA TRP A 228 5.88 8.05 -28.13
C TRP A 228 6.60 7.54 -26.90
N VAL A 229 7.84 8.00 -26.66
CA VAL A 229 8.61 7.65 -25.47
C VAL A 229 7.93 8.20 -24.23
N VAL A 230 7.42 9.44 -24.26
CA VAL A 230 6.65 10.02 -23.16
C VAL A 230 5.36 9.24 -22.91
N CYS A 231 4.61 8.89 -23.96
CA CYS A 231 3.40 8.06 -23.80
C CYS A 231 3.73 6.72 -23.14
N LEU A 232 4.80 6.06 -23.58
CA LEU A 232 5.25 4.79 -23.03
C LEU A 232 5.65 4.94 -21.56
N ALA A 233 6.39 6.01 -21.21
CA ALA A 233 6.79 6.27 -19.83
C ALA A 233 5.58 6.45 -18.89
N VAL A 234 4.57 7.21 -19.33
CA VAL A 234 3.36 7.40 -18.53
C VAL A 234 2.54 6.12 -18.41
N LEU A 235 2.35 5.38 -19.52
CA LEU A 235 1.64 4.11 -19.49
C LEU A 235 2.36 3.09 -18.59
N MET A 236 3.69 3.01 -18.65
CA MET A 236 4.48 2.15 -17.78
C MET A 236 4.30 2.56 -16.32
N MET A 237 4.38 3.86 -15.99
CA MET A 237 4.11 4.34 -14.64
C MET A 237 2.72 3.94 -14.16
N ILE A 238 1.67 4.17 -14.95
CA ILE A 238 0.31 3.76 -14.61
C ILE A 238 0.24 2.26 -14.34
N THR A 239 0.80 1.44 -15.24
CA THR A 239 0.78 -0.03 -15.11
C THR A 239 1.45 -0.49 -13.83
N VAL A 240 2.67 -0.04 -13.54
CA VAL A 240 3.38 -0.48 -12.33
C VAL A 240 2.78 0.09 -11.04
N PHE A 241 2.16 1.26 -11.10
CA PHE A 241 1.49 1.86 -9.93
C PHE A 241 0.08 1.33 -9.71
N THR A 242 -0.54 0.62 -10.65
CA THR A 242 -1.76 -0.17 -10.36
C THR A 242 -1.48 -1.40 -9.50
N ILE A 243 -0.24 -1.91 -9.49
CA ILE A 243 0.17 -2.97 -8.57
C ILE A 243 0.19 -2.38 -7.15
N PRO A 244 -0.52 -2.98 -6.18
CA PRO A 244 -0.62 -2.43 -4.83
C PRO A 244 0.74 -2.25 -4.14
N HIS A 245 0.85 -1.23 -3.28
CA HIS A 245 2.01 -1.06 -2.41
C HIS A 245 2.15 -2.24 -1.45
N SER A 246 3.40 -2.63 -1.17
CA SER A 246 3.73 -3.69 -0.21
C SER A 246 3.17 -5.09 -0.55
N ALA A 247 2.74 -5.32 -1.80
CA ALA A 247 2.29 -6.65 -2.22
C ALA A 247 3.42 -7.70 -2.05
N TYR A 248 4.64 -7.32 -2.41
CA TYR A 248 5.87 -8.12 -2.23
C TYR A 248 6.95 -7.18 -1.69
N GLY A 249 6.92 -6.89 -0.41
CA GLY A 249 7.89 -6.02 0.27
C GLY A 249 8.75 -6.81 1.25
N SER A 250 9.67 -6.11 1.92
CA SER A 250 10.55 -6.68 2.95
C SER A 250 9.76 -7.53 3.95
N GLU A 251 10.22 -8.75 4.22
CA GLU A 251 9.54 -9.73 5.06
C GLU A 251 10.51 -10.29 6.12
N TYR A 252 10.04 -10.43 7.36
CA TYR A 252 10.84 -11.05 8.43
C TYR A 252 10.82 -12.58 8.29
N ASP A 253 11.99 -13.18 8.22
CA ASP A 253 12.15 -14.64 8.23
C ASP A 253 12.29 -15.12 9.68
N TYR A 254 11.29 -15.81 10.18
CA TYR A 254 11.28 -16.33 11.55
C TYR A 254 12.31 -17.45 11.79
N THR A 255 12.79 -18.11 10.74
CA THR A 255 13.81 -19.17 10.84
C THR A 255 15.20 -18.56 11.01
N THR A 256 15.56 -17.61 10.17
CA THR A 256 16.88 -16.93 10.20
C THR A 256 16.91 -15.72 11.14
N GLN A 257 15.75 -15.28 11.63
CA GLN A 257 15.56 -14.07 12.44
C GLN A 257 16.09 -12.80 11.76
N GLN A 258 15.95 -12.70 10.44
CA GLN A 258 16.44 -11.59 9.64
C GLN A 258 15.35 -11.06 8.71
N LEU A 259 15.48 -9.77 8.34
CA LEU A 259 14.61 -9.16 7.34
C LEU A 259 15.10 -9.57 5.94
N LYS A 260 14.27 -10.28 5.18
CA LYS A 260 14.47 -10.50 3.74
C LYS A 260 14.13 -9.24 2.96
N ARG A 261 14.96 -8.88 1.98
CA ARG A 261 14.81 -7.70 1.13
C ARG A 261 14.32 -8.04 -0.25
#